data_2e74f74a665beb00305832906386d469
#
_entry.id   2e74f74a665beb00305832906386d469
#
_cell.length_a   1.000
_cell.length_b   1.000
_cell.length_c   1.000
_cell.angle_alpha   90.00
_cell.angle_beta   90.00
_cell.angle_gamma   90.00
#
_symmetry.space_group_name_H-M   'P 1'
#
loop_
_entity.id
_entity.type
_entity.pdbx_description
1 polymer ?
#
loop_
_entity_poly.entity_id
_entity_poly.type
_entity_poly.pdbx_seq_one_letter_code
_entity_poly.pdbx_strand_id
1 'polypeptide(L)'
;MKKNRQPASKFNFWQPATDMMSGLVFVLILVIALLCLYILHDYTGYEEYPASSYGASSYYEDDWDGWDDEWGGGWGGWGGGGGDGDYDEEYIPTAGGGGMYPDEGVKSAVYVELVDDETDRPIPEAGIRFELYRTDNTTLQEGSLQQLNTYYPEKITYREYATREDGTFYLPEKVWHGNYYFHELNAPEGYDAAPDTYFDITQLYDWPDPYVVQIRLSPCKNIIRIQMSDADTALPVGGGTFRVVAAEDIATLDGTVRYTAGQVVDTIECDEEGYGESQELYLGTYTVQQATSPDYYATMEEDLTVEVERKTGALPPVHEVEVEKTQLVVQVLDELYDSQKLAGAVLMVTDDRSGRTRRLVTDETGTAVLTDLQKNTTYHIQQTQTVGDYRMGDGAYDVIVSADGRIGGLSTGQLAITNRLLRVSIHVQDAILGTESLNEPVTLYNGQDQVVLSWTTNGQSVEMTDLPEGSYYIVRGEDTENPYRFEVTDTAQVQTWSISLFTFRSAVALAVAALLTVGAICLIVWLVRLISRRRKERREAASAGTKQE
;
A
#
# COMPACT_ATOMS: atom_id res chain seq x y z
N MET A 1 -65.40 67.33 -5.32
CA MET A 1 -64.59 66.14 -5.59
C MET A 1 -63.14 66.55 -5.89
N LYS A 2 -62.25 66.48 -4.92
CA LYS A 2 -60.83 66.84 -5.05
C LYS A 2 -60.07 65.58 -5.50
N LYS A 3 -59.49 65.63 -6.72
CA LYS A 3 -58.58 64.55 -7.21
C LYS A 3 -57.18 64.76 -6.65
N ASN A 4 -56.74 63.86 -5.78
CA ASN A 4 -55.36 63.78 -5.29
C ASN A 4 -54.47 63.34 -6.45
N ARG A 5 -53.54 64.21 -6.86
CA ARG A 5 -52.41 63.83 -7.73
C ARG A 5 -51.26 63.41 -6.82
N GLN A 6 -50.89 62.13 -6.87
CA GLN A 6 -49.62 61.63 -6.32
C GLN A 6 -48.45 62.20 -7.15
N PRO A 7 -47.32 62.55 -6.48
CA PRO A 7 -46.14 63.01 -7.24
C PRO A 7 -45.41 61.77 -7.86
N ALA A 8 -45.03 61.94 -9.15
CA ALA A 8 -44.23 60.97 -9.88
C ALA A 8 -42.90 60.72 -9.14
N SER A 9 -42.61 59.45 -8.82
CA SER A 9 -41.33 59.01 -8.26
C SER A 9 -40.21 59.31 -9.26
N LYS A 10 -39.23 60.11 -8.84
CA LYS A 10 -38.01 60.34 -9.59
C LYS A 10 -37.25 59.00 -9.66
N PHE A 11 -37.18 58.42 -10.86
CA PHE A 11 -36.40 57.22 -11.12
C PHE A 11 -34.91 57.59 -10.95
N ASN A 12 -34.30 57.04 -9.87
CA ASN A 12 -32.90 57.32 -9.55
C ASN A 12 -32.04 56.27 -10.26
N PHE A 13 -31.44 56.64 -11.40
CA PHE A 13 -30.62 55.76 -12.27
C PHE A 13 -29.43 55.10 -11.54
N TRP A 14 -29.00 55.68 -10.42
CA TRP A 14 -27.84 55.22 -9.68
C TRP A 14 -28.16 54.07 -8.69
N GLN A 15 -29.42 53.88 -8.30
CA GLN A 15 -29.79 52.82 -7.35
C GLN A 15 -29.60 51.40 -7.88
N PRO A 16 -29.96 51.06 -9.14
CA PRO A 16 -29.70 49.74 -9.69
C PRO A 16 -28.21 49.44 -9.88
N ALA A 17 -27.39 50.47 -10.18
CA ALA A 17 -25.93 50.27 -10.37
C ALA A 17 -25.20 50.02 -9.05
N THR A 18 -25.60 50.68 -7.95
CA THR A 18 -25.06 50.42 -6.60
C THR A 18 -25.50 49.08 -6.05
N ASP A 19 -26.73 48.65 -6.31
CA ASP A 19 -27.23 47.34 -5.90
C ASP A 19 -26.52 46.21 -6.66
N MET A 20 -26.24 46.41 -7.96
CA MET A 20 -25.47 45.43 -8.75
C MET A 20 -24.01 45.34 -8.31
N MET A 21 -23.36 46.48 -7.98
CA MET A 21 -21.99 46.52 -7.46
C MET A 21 -21.91 45.89 -6.06
N SER A 22 -22.87 46.17 -5.18
CA SER A 22 -22.92 45.55 -3.85
C SER A 22 -23.17 44.03 -3.92
N GLY A 23 -24.01 43.57 -4.86
CA GLY A 23 -24.22 42.16 -5.13
C GLY A 23 -22.95 41.44 -5.60
N LEU A 24 -22.19 42.08 -6.49
CA LEU A 24 -20.94 41.55 -7.04
C LEU A 24 -19.84 41.47 -5.95
N VAL A 25 -19.75 42.50 -5.10
CA VAL A 25 -18.84 42.49 -3.93
C VAL A 25 -19.23 41.41 -2.93
N PHE A 26 -20.54 41.22 -2.68
CA PHE A 26 -21.00 40.15 -1.79
C PHE A 26 -20.68 38.76 -2.31
N VAL A 27 -20.88 38.48 -3.62
CA VAL A 27 -20.49 37.22 -4.26
C VAL A 27 -18.98 36.99 -4.15
N LEU A 28 -18.16 38.03 -4.36
CA LEU A 28 -16.71 37.93 -4.26
C LEU A 28 -16.27 37.57 -2.83
N ILE A 29 -16.87 38.22 -1.82
CA ILE A 29 -16.61 37.90 -0.40
C ILE A 29 -17.00 36.44 -0.08
N LEU A 30 -18.12 35.98 -0.62
CA LEU A 30 -18.61 34.61 -0.40
C LEU A 30 -17.68 33.58 -1.05
N VAL A 31 -17.15 33.84 -2.24
CA VAL A 31 -16.15 33.00 -2.91
C VAL A 31 -14.84 32.97 -2.13
N ILE A 32 -14.38 34.11 -1.62
CA ILE A 32 -13.17 34.18 -0.79
C ILE A 32 -13.39 33.39 0.53
N ALA A 33 -14.55 33.51 1.18
CA ALA A 33 -14.88 32.76 2.37
C ALA A 33 -14.92 31.25 2.14
N LEU A 34 -15.48 30.79 1.01
CA LEU A 34 -15.49 29.38 0.61
C LEU A 34 -14.07 28.86 0.30
N LEU A 35 -13.24 29.68 -0.35
CA LEU A 35 -11.83 29.35 -0.59
C LEU A 35 -11.05 29.24 0.71
N CYS A 36 -11.28 30.15 1.66
CA CYS A 36 -10.66 30.07 2.99
C CYS A 36 -11.12 28.82 3.76
N LEU A 37 -12.41 28.46 3.69
CA LEU A 37 -12.93 27.25 4.30
C LEU A 37 -12.35 25.98 3.63
N TYR A 38 -12.20 25.99 2.33
CA TYR A 38 -11.57 24.89 1.59
C TYR A 38 -10.10 24.70 2.00
N ILE A 39 -9.34 25.80 2.07
CA ILE A 39 -7.95 25.76 2.53
C ILE A 39 -7.84 25.33 4.00
N LEU A 40 -8.76 25.77 4.87
CA LEU A 40 -8.81 25.35 6.28
C LEU A 40 -9.17 23.86 6.39
N HIS A 41 -10.04 23.35 5.52
CA HIS A 41 -10.40 21.94 5.51
C HIS A 41 -9.22 21.06 5.08
N ASP A 42 -8.44 21.50 4.10
CA ASP A 42 -7.21 20.80 3.67
C ASP A 42 -6.09 20.84 4.74
N TYR A 43 -6.09 21.90 5.59
CA TYR A 43 -5.12 22.03 6.69
C TYR A 43 -5.51 21.26 7.97
N THR A 44 -6.79 20.89 8.15
CA THR A 44 -7.26 20.11 9.30
C THR A 44 -7.33 18.61 9.04
N GLY A 45 -6.93 18.16 7.87
CA GLY A 45 -6.81 16.76 7.47
C GLY A 45 -5.55 16.05 7.98
N TYR A 46 -4.91 16.53 9.04
CA TYR A 46 -3.97 15.69 9.78
C TYR A 46 -4.81 14.72 10.62
N GLU A 47 -4.81 13.47 10.18
CA GLU A 47 -5.31 12.34 10.95
C GLU A 47 -4.70 12.39 12.35
N GLU A 48 -5.53 12.53 13.35
CA GLU A 48 -5.21 12.13 14.71
C GLU A 48 -4.96 10.61 14.64
N TYR A 49 -3.68 10.24 14.69
CA TYR A 49 -3.31 8.90 15.10
C TYR A 49 -3.94 8.65 16.47
N PRO A 50 -4.68 7.56 16.65
CA PRO A 50 -5.16 7.22 17.98
C PRO A 50 -3.91 7.00 18.85
N ALA A 51 -3.75 7.85 19.83
CA ALA A 51 -2.77 7.66 20.87
C ALA A 51 -3.03 6.27 21.44
N SER A 52 -2.08 5.35 21.22
CA SER A 52 -2.04 4.09 21.93
C SER A 52 -2.06 4.45 23.41
N SER A 53 -3.16 4.10 24.06
CA SER A 53 -3.28 4.14 25.50
C SER A 53 -2.22 3.22 26.10
N TYR A 54 -1.08 3.79 26.43
CA TYR A 54 -0.23 3.19 27.45
C TYR A 54 -1.05 3.21 28.73
N GLY A 55 -1.62 2.05 29.03
CA GLY A 55 -2.20 1.79 30.33
C GLY A 55 -1.09 1.96 31.36
N ALA A 56 -1.18 3.03 32.10
CA ALA A 56 -0.44 3.17 33.34
C ALA A 56 -0.86 2.02 34.25
N SER A 57 0.01 1.02 34.35
CA SER A 57 -0.03 0.04 35.39
C SER A 57 0.18 0.80 36.70
N SER A 58 -0.91 0.99 37.44
CA SER A 58 -0.85 1.41 38.80
C SER A 58 -0.15 0.32 39.61
N TYR A 59 1.01 0.69 40.11
CA TYR A 59 1.64 -0.04 41.18
C TYR A 59 0.70 -0.05 42.37
N TYR A 60 0.18 -1.21 42.72
CA TYR A 60 -0.26 -1.50 44.07
C TYR A 60 0.96 -2.04 44.82
N GLU A 61 1.54 -1.15 45.60
CA GLU A 61 2.33 -1.51 46.75
C GLU A 61 1.36 -2.15 47.75
N ASP A 62 1.37 -3.45 47.88
CA ASP A 62 0.87 -4.14 49.05
C ASP A 62 2.09 -4.59 49.87
N ASP A 63 2.33 -3.81 50.91
CA ASP A 63 3.12 -4.17 52.06
C ASP A 63 2.61 -5.47 52.63
N TRP A 64 3.46 -6.50 52.57
CA TRP A 64 3.38 -7.63 53.51
C TRP A 64 4.72 -7.73 54.21
N ASP A 65 4.76 -7.01 55.34
CA ASP A 65 5.72 -7.20 56.40
C ASP A 65 5.57 -8.60 56.99
N GLY A 66 6.70 -9.25 57.09
CA GLY A 66 7.15 -10.02 58.22
C GLY A 66 6.37 -11.28 58.63
N TRP A 67 6.95 -12.44 58.31
CA TRP A 67 7.00 -13.55 59.25
C TRP A 67 8.39 -14.15 59.21
N ASP A 68 9.28 -13.59 60.00
CA ASP A 68 10.43 -14.31 60.58
C ASP A 68 9.88 -15.43 61.44
N ASP A 69 10.03 -16.67 61.07
CA ASP A 69 9.93 -17.79 61.95
C ASP A 69 11.26 -18.55 62.00
N GLU A 70 12.01 -18.11 62.93
CA GLU A 70 13.10 -18.77 63.61
C GLU A 70 12.57 -20.04 64.31
N TRP A 71 12.84 -21.23 63.77
CA TRP A 71 12.80 -22.47 64.55
C TRP A 71 14.13 -23.16 64.40
N GLY A 72 15.02 -22.71 65.27
CA GLY A 72 16.19 -23.44 65.65
C GLY A 72 15.84 -24.47 66.74
N GLY A 73 16.44 -25.58 66.58
CA GLY A 73 16.95 -26.33 67.73
C GLY A 73 16.08 -27.39 68.33
N GLY A 74 16.65 -28.58 68.42
CA GLY A 74 16.29 -29.50 69.44
C GLY A 74 16.57 -30.98 69.17
N TRP A 75 17.80 -31.35 69.25
CA TRP A 75 18.20 -32.74 69.47
C TRP A 75 17.64 -33.28 70.79
N GLY A 76 16.91 -34.41 70.73
CA GLY A 76 16.53 -35.14 71.92
C GLY A 76 16.21 -36.58 71.56
N GLY A 77 17.22 -37.44 71.65
CA GLY A 77 17.01 -38.86 71.59
C GLY A 77 16.34 -39.38 72.88
N TRP A 78 15.66 -40.46 72.75
CA TRP A 78 15.36 -41.54 73.76
C TRP A 78 14.67 -42.64 72.97
N GLY A 79 15.12 -43.78 72.72
CA GLY A 79 15.41 -44.84 73.56
C GLY A 79 14.22 -45.76 73.81
N GLY A 80 14.16 -46.93 73.14
CA GLY A 80 13.74 -48.18 73.64
C GLY A 80 12.25 -48.41 73.87
N GLY A 81 11.72 -49.43 73.22
CA GLY A 81 10.53 -50.13 73.65
C GLY A 81 9.91 -50.95 72.52
N GLY A 82 10.25 -52.25 72.56
CA GLY A 82 9.67 -53.28 71.70
C GLY A 82 8.17 -53.42 71.95
N GLY A 83 7.47 -53.53 70.84
CA GLY A 83 6.08 -53.94 70.79
C GLY A 83 5.87 -54.60 69.45
N ASP A 84 5.87 -55.95 69.49
CA ASP A 84 5.33 -56.78 68.43
C ASP A 84 3.90 -56.36 68.20
N GLY A 85 3.68 -55.60 67.15
CA GLY A 85 2.37 -55.28 66.59
C GLY A 85 2.34 -55.84 65.21
N ASP A 86 1.71 -56.95 65.02
CA ASP A 86 1.23 -57.47 63.77
C ASP A 86 0.47 -56.33 63.08
N TYR A 87 1.09 -55.66 62.11
CA TYR A 87 0.36 -54.87 61.15
C TYR A 87 -0.16 -55.84 60.11
N ASP A 88 -1.43 -56.21 60.26
CA ASP A 88 -2.21 -56.81 59.19
C ASP A 88 -2.03 -55.97 57.92
N GLU A 89 -1.20 -56.49 57.02
CA GLU A 89 -1.15 -56.02 55.64
C GLU A 89 -2.55 -56.25 55.07
N GLU A 90 -3.36 -55.16 54.99
CA GLU A 90 -4.65 -55.21 54.37
C GLU A 90 -4.43 -55.50 52.86
N TYR A 91 -4.55 -56.78 52.53
CA TYR A 91 -4.52 -57.34 51.20
C TYR A 91 -5.56 -56.59 50.33
N ILE A 92 -5.08 -55.78 49.42
CA ILE A 92 -5.95 -55.20 48.35
C ILE A 92 -6.22 -56.34 47.37
N PRO A 93 -7.45 -56.86 47.30
CA PRO A 93 -7.75 -57.92 46.36
C PRO A 93 -7.66 -57.38 44.95
N THR A 94 -6.57 -57.73 44.25
CA THR A 94 -6.54 -57.66 42.79
C THR A 94 -7.64 -58.55 42.26
N ALA A 95 -8.57 -58.07 41.53
CA ALA A 95 -9.67 -58.83 40.96
C ALA A 95 -9.13 -59.93 40.08
N GLY A 96 -9.25 -61.12 40.60
CA GLY A 96 -9.30 -62.43 39.96
C GLY A 96 -8.18 -62.84 39.03
N GLY A 97 -7.34 -63.74 39.48
CA GLY A 97 -6.44 -64.57 38.68
C GLY A 97 -5.18 -64.93 39.40
N GLY A 98 -5.18 -66.15 40.06
CA GLY A 98 -4.03 -66.65 40.77
C GLY A 98 -2.86 -66.96 39.86
N GLY A 99 -1.98 -66.03 39.68
CA GLY A 99 -0.63 -66.19 39.21
C GLY A 99 0.28 -65.80 40.36
N MET A 100 1.03 -66.71 40.94
CA MET A 100 2.10 -66.37 41.83
C MET A 100 3.07 -65.46 41.13
N TYR A 101 3.15 -64.19 41.59
CA TYR A 101 4.23 -63.30 41.16
C TYR A 101 5.50 -63.78 41.94
N PRO A 102 6.58 -64.15 41.22
CA PRO A 102 7.87 -64.35 41.92
C PRO A 102 8.30 -62.94 42.39
N ASP A 103 8.59 -62.79 43.66
CA ASP A 103 8.97 -61.57 44.36
C ASP A 103 7.85 -60.58 44.73
N GLU A 104 6.86 -61.05 45.49
CA GLU A 104 5.81 -60.24 46.13
C GLU A 104 6.35 -59.35 47.27
N GLY A 105 7.50 -58.75 47.17
CA GLY A 105 8.06 -57.96 48.27
C GLY A 105 8.71 -56.63 47.87
N VAL A 106 8.91 -56.37 46.57
CA VAL A 106 9.72 -55.23 46.16
C VAL A 106 8.93 -54.31 45.28
N LYS A 107 8.62 -53.17 45.89
CA LYS A 107 7.95 -52.03 45.13
C LYS A 107 8.94 -50.91 44.93
N SER A 108 8.98 -50.37 43.78
CA SER A 108 9.89 -49.26 43.36
C SER A 108 9.20 -47.93 43.22
N ALA A 109 9.87 -46.87 43.64
CA ALA A 109 9.48 -45.52 43.37
C ALA A 109 9.75 -45.16 41.90
N VAL A 110 8.81 -44.49 41.25
CA VAL A 110 8.91 -44.06 39.85
C VAL A 110 8.76 -42.55 39.77
N TYR A 111 9.69 -41.97 39.05
CA TYR A 111 9.71 -40.55 38.70
C TYR A 111 9.64 -40.43 37.19
N VAL A 112 8.85 -39.48 36.69
CA VAL A 112 8.61 -39.28 35.27
C VAL A 112 8.96 -37.84 34.89
N GLU A 113 9.66 -37.70 33.79
CA GLU A 113 9.99 -36.41 33.21
C GLU A 113 9.68 -36.37 31.72
N LEU A 114 9.15 -35.25 31.26
CA LEU A 114 8.97 -34.96 29.83
C LEU A 114 10.26 -34.40 29.25
N VAL A 115 10.69 -34.92 28.12
CA VAL A 115 11.88 -34.46 27.41
C VAL A 115 11.60 -34.28 25.92
N ASP A 116 12.18 -33.26 25.35
CA ASP A 116 12.18 -33.04 23.90
C ASP A 116 13.08 -34.09 23.23
N ASP A 117 12.59 -34.80 22.23
CA ASP A 117 13.30 -35.93 21.61
C ASP A 117 14.46 -35.50 20.70
N GLU A 118 14.52 -34.24 20.29
CA GLU A 118 15.60 -33.70 19.48
C GLU A 118 16.74 -33.09 20.31
N THR A 119 16.44 -32.60 21.52
CA THR A 119 17.41 -31.86 22.35
C THR A 119 17.78 -32.56 23.65
N ASP A 120 17.04 -33.59 24.06
CA ASP A 120 17.11 -34.25 25.38
C ASP A 120 16.89 -33.26 26.55
N ARG A 121 16.27 -32.09 26.31
CA ARG A 121 15.99 -31.10 27.35
C ARG A 121 14.63 -31.35 28.00
N PRO A 122 14.48 -31.06 29.29
CA PRO A 122 13.19 -31.13 29.96
C PRO A 122 12.18 -30.16 29.32
N ILE A 123 10.91 -30.59 29.22
CA ILE A 123 9.79 -29.77 28.77
C ILE A 123 9.01 -29.34 30.03
N PRO A 124 9.13 -28.09 30.51
CA PRO A 124 8.50 -27.63 31.74
C PRO A 124 7.05 -27.24 31.47
N GLU A 125 6.15 -28.21 31.38
CA GLU A 125 4.74 -28.01 31.11
C GLU A 125 3.86 -28.76 32.10
N ALA A 126 2.93 -28.04 32.72
CA ALA A 126 1.99 -28.59 33.69
C ALA A 126 0.72 -29.14 33.03
N GLY A 127 0.09 -30.11 33.65
CA GLY A 127 -1.24 -30.58 33.25
C GLY A 127 -1.26 -31.55 32.06
N ILE A 128 -0.12 -32.08 31.68
CA ILE A 128 -0.04 -33.18 30.71
C ILE A 128 -0.39 -34.47 31.46
N ARG A 129 -1.41 -35.18 30.98
CA ARG A 129 -2.04 -36.28 31.68
C ARG A 129 -1.67 -37.61 31.06
N PHE A 130 -1.44 -38.59 31.92
CA PHE A 130 -1.04 -39.94 31.58
C PHE A 130 -1.85 -40.96 32.34
N GLU A 131 -2.16 -42.08 31.70
CA GLU A 131 -2.62 -43.31 32.36
C GLU A 131 -1.47 -44.31 32.39
N LEU A 132 -1.38 -45.08 33.51
CA LEU A 132 -0.40 -46.15 33.65
C LEU A 132 -1.07 -47.50 33.38
N TYR A 133 -0.41 -48.32 32.58
CA TYR A 133 -0.84 -49.69 32.26
C TYR A 133 0.26 -50.70 32.59
N ARG A 134 -0.16 -51.94 32.89
CA ARG A 134 0.75 -53.05 33.12
C ARG A 134 0.58 -54.09 32.02
N THR A 135 1.66 -54.60 31.43
CA THR A 135 1.62 -55.46 30.23
C THR A 135 2.05 -56.91 30.48
N ASP A 136 2.67 -57.22 31.61
CA ASP A 136 3.24 -58.55 31.92
C ASP A 136 2.20 -59.60 32.36
N ASN A 137 0.94 -59.23 32.41
CA ASN A 137 -0.15 -60.09 32.80
C ASN A 137 -1.18 -60.26 31.67
N THR A 138 -1.15 -61.40 31.00
CA THR A 138 -2.04 -61.73 29.89
C THR A 138 -3.51 -61.89 30.29
N THR A 139 -3.85 -61.83 31.57
CA THR A 139 -5.22 -61.90 32.09
C THR A 139 -5.77 -60.55 32.54
N LEU A 140 -4.97 -59.50 32.46
CA LEU A 140 -5.46 -58.16 32.76
C LEU A 140 -6.41 -57.64 31.70
N GLN A 141 -7.56 -57.19 32.19
CA GLN A 141 -8.48 -56.43 31.39
C GLN A 141 -7.81 -55.17 30.88
N GLU A 142 -8.15 -54.78 29.69
CA GLU A 142 -7.81 -53.45 29.17
C GLU A 142 -8.29 -52.38 30.16
N GLY A 143 -7.37 -51.68 30.80
CA GLY A 143 -7.67 -50.62 31.74
C GLY A 143 -6.44 -50.11 32.49
N SER A 144 -6.41 -48.80 32.77
CA SER A 144 -5.32 -48.18 33.53
C SER A 144 -5.25 -48.69 34.96
N LEU A 145 -4.03 -48.76 35.51
CA LEU A 145 -3.79 -49.09 36.91
C LEU A 145 -4.27 -47.93 37.79
N GLN A 146 -5.13 -48.28 38.75
CA GLN A 146 -5.52 -47.36 39.81
C GLN A 146 -4.51 -47.40 40.93
N GLN A 147 -3.97 -46.25 41.33
CA GLN A 147 -3.04 -46.13 42.46
C GLN A 147 -3.76 -45.49 43.65
N LEU A 148 -3.49 -45.95 44.85
CA LEU A 148 -4.03 -45.41 46.07
C LEU A 148 -2.93 -44.62 46.81
N ASN A 149 -3.18 -43.35 47.12
CA ASN A 149 -2.22 -42.55 47.87
C ASN A 149 -2.42 -42.76 49.39
N THR A 150 -1.51 -43.46 49.99
CA THR A 150 -1.54 -43.75 51.43
C THR A 150 -0.95 -42.65 52.30
N TYR A 151 -0.30 -41.65 51.71
CA TYR A 151 0.31 -40.54 52.46
C TYR A 151 -0.71 -39.47 52.90
N TYR A 152 -1.90 -39.46 52.32
CA TYR A 152 -2.94 -38.53 52.73
C TYR A 152 -3.87 -39.13 53.78
N PRO A 153 -4.43 -38.32 54.67
CA PRO A 153 -5.39 -38.79 55.68
C PRO A 153 -6.61 -39.47 55.07
N GLU A 154 -7.03 -38.99 53.89
CA GLU A 154 -8.03 -39.61 53.03
C GLU A 154 -7.31 -40.29 51.89
N LYS A 155 -7.50 -41.59 51.73
CA LYS A 155 -6.91 -42.34 50.62
C LYS A 155 -7.47 -41.82 49.30
N ILE A 156 -6.60 -41.28 48.42
CA ILE A 156 -6.96 -40.76 47.12
C ILE A 156 -6.57 -41.80 46.06
N THR A 157 -7.54 -42.17 45.23
CA THR A 157 -7.31 -43.08 44.10
C THR A 157 -6.92 -42.24 42.89
N TYR A 158 -5.73 -42.47 42.36
CA TYR A 158 -5.25 -41.87 41.11
C TYR A 158 -5.48 -42.84 39.97
N ARG A 159 -6.19 -42.39 38.96
CA ARG A 159 -6.32 -43.10 37.68
C ARG A 159 -5.44 -42.45 36.62
N GLU A 160 -5.37 -41.12 36.67
CA GLU A 160 -4.58 -40.30 35.80
C GLU A 160 -3.50 -39.57 36.61
N TYR A 161 -2.35 -39.38 35.99
CA TYR A 161 -1.24 -38.63 36.55
C TYR A 161 -1.03 -37.39 35.70
N ALA A 162 -0.74 -36.26 36.31
CA ALA A 162 -0.52 -35.02 35.62
C ALA A 162 0.83 -34.42 35.95
N THR A 163 1.49 -33.84 34.96
CA THR A 163 2.75 -33.13 35.16
C THR A 163 2.54 -31.85 35.97
N ARG A 164 3.60 -31.45 36.67
CA ARG A 164 3.76 -30.16 37.35
C ARG A 164 4.35 -29.13 36.40
N GLU A 165 4.55 -27.91 36.90
CA GLU A 165 5.15 -26.78 36.14
C GLU A 165 6.56 -27.09 35.60
N ASP A 166 7.29 -28.02 36.23
CA ASP A 166 8.60 -28.47 35.77
C ASP A 166 8.55 -29.61 34.74
N GLY A 167 7.36 -30.00 34.29
CA GLY A 167 7.16 -31.10 33.34
C GLY A 167 7.34 -32.49 33.94
N THR A 168 7.33 -32.61 35.28
CA THR A 168 7.57 -33.86 35.99
C THR A 168 6.38 -34.32 36.81
N PHE A 169 6.34 -35.61 37.11
CA PHE A 169 5.49 -36.14 38.15
C PHE A 169 6.12 -37.40 38.77
N TYR A 170 5.66 -37.77 39.92
CA TYR A 170 6.01 -39.03 40.51
C TYR A 170 4.75 -39.84 40.86
N LEU A 171 4.86 -41.17 40.85
CA LEU A 171 3.75 -41.99 41.30
C LEU A 171 3.62 -41.85 42.83
N PRO A 172 2.41 -41.56 43.35
CA PRO A 172 2.21 -41.38 44.79
C PRO A 172 2.46 -42.65 45.57
N GLU A 173 2.27 -43.82 44.97
CA GLU A 173 2.57 -45.14 45.52
C GLU A 173 3.65 -45.85 44.72
N LYS A 174 4.49 -46.66 45.40
CA LYS A 174 5.46 -47.50 44.73
C LYS A 174 4.76 -48.58 43.92
N VAL A 175 5.31 -48.94 42.77
CA VAL A 175 4.80 -49.98 41.89
C VAL A 175 5.60 -51.26 41.99
N TRP A 176 4.95 -52.40 41.79
CA TRP A 176 5.59 -53.75 41.84
C TRP A 176 6.57 -53.92 40.66
N HIS A 177 7.46 -54.88 40.77
CA HIS A 177 8.22 -55.36 39.62
C HIS A 177 7.27 -55.80 38.51
N GLY A 178 7.63 -55.47 37.24
CA GLY A 178 6.84 -55.81 36.08
C GLY A 178 7.06 -54.86 34.94
N ASN A 179 6.34 -55.07 33.81
CA ASN A 179 6.40 -54.28 32.60
C ASN A 179 5.20 -53.37 32.53
N TYR A 180 5.48 -52.11 32.28
CA TYR A 180 4.50 -51.04 32.30
C TYR A 180 4.62 -50.18 31.05
N TYR A 181 3.59 -49.38 30.79
CA TYR A 181 3.68 -48.24 29.86
C TYR A 181 2.82 -47.11 30.35
N PHE A 182 3.25 -45.90 30.01
CA PHE A 182 2.43 -44.71 30.12
C PHE A 182 1.75 -44.42 28.78
N HIS A 183 0.45 -44.15 28.82
CA HIS A 183 -0.34 -43.68 27.72
C HIS A 183 -0.66 -42.21 27.93
N GLU A 184 -0.33 -41.35 26.96
CA GLU A 184 -0.57 -39.93 27.02
C GLU A 184 -2.02 -39.60 26.63
N LEU A 185 -2.71 -38.78 27.43
CA LEU A 185 -4.08 -38.35 27.18
C LEU A 185 -4.20 -37.00 26.48
N ASN A 186 -3.20 -36.12 26.66
CA ASN A 186 -3.13 -34.82 26.01
C ASN A 186 -1.68 -34.37 25.87
N ALA A 187 -1.29 -33.94 24.67
CA ALA A 187 0.04 -33.42 24.41
C ALA A 187 0.19 -31.94 24.80
N PRO A 188 1.41 -31.49 25.15
CA PRO A 188 1.72 -30.08 25.32
C PRO A 188 1.48 -29.29 24.02
N GLU A 189 1.28 -27.98 24.14
CA GLU A 189 1.22 -27.11 22.99
C GLU A 189 2.55 -27.17 22.23
N GLY A 190 2.46 -27.26 20.88
CA GLY A 190 3.64 -27.33 20.02
C GLY A 190 4.36 -28.68 19.97
N TYR A 191 3.84 -29.74 20.62
CA TYR A 191 4.38 -31.09 20.54
C TYR A 191 3.33 -32.09 20.05
N ASP A 192 3.79 -33.13 19.35
CA ASP A 192 2.97 -34.27 19.00
C ASP A 192 2.80 -35.18 20.22
N ALA A 193 1.67 -35.91 20.25
CA ALA A 193 1.44 -36.86 21.33
C ALA A 193 2.52 -37.96 21.33
N ALA A 194 3.04 -38.24 22.50
CA ALA A 194 4.02 -39.31 22.65
C ALA A 194 3.39 -40.68 22.33
N PRO A 195 4.12 -41.57 21.68
CA PRO A 195 3.73 -42.96 21.64
C PRO A 195 3.76 -43.56 23.07
N ASP A 196 3.04 -44.67 23.26
CA ASP A 196 3.07 -45.39 24.53
C ASP A 196 4.53 -45.63 24.99
N THR A 197 4.87 -45.11 26.17
CA THR A 197 6.23 -45.18 26.70
C THR A 197 6.37 -46.40 27.62
N TYR A 198 7.03 -47.45 27.12
CA TYR A 198 7.24 -48.72 27.82
C TYR A 198 8.46 -48.68 28.74
N PHE A 199 8.32 -49.25 29.91
CA PHE A 199 9.42 -49.41 30.87
C PHE A 199 9.25 -50.70 31.71
N ASP A 200 10.35 -51.20 32.27
CA ASP A 200 10.36 -52.38 33.08
C ASP A 200 11.07 -52.13 34.42
N ILE A 201 10.45 -52.60 35.50
CA ILE A 201 11.01 -52.52 36.84
C ILE A 201 11.46 -53.92 37.25
N THR A 202 12.80 -54.14 37.26
CA THR A 202 13.42 -55.43 37.49
C THR A 202 14.20 -55.47 38.79
N GLN A 203 14.42 -54.33 39.45
CA GLN A 203 15.15 -54.25 40.73
C GLN A 203 14.52 -53.13 41.58
N LEU A 204 14.95 -53.07 42.88
CA LEU A 204 14.45 -52.02 43.77
C LEU A 204 15.02 -50.66 43.46
N TYR A 205 14.14 -49.72 43.32
CA TYR A 205 14.42 -48.28 43.23
C TYR A 205 13.65 -47.53 44.33
N ASP A 206 14.31 -46.66 45.06
CA ASP A 206 13.69 -45.92 46.16
C ASP A 206 14.28 -44.51 46.23
N TRP A 207 13.59 -43.62 46.91
CA TRP A 207 14.11 -42.26 47.14
C TRP A 207 15.40 -42.36 47.99
N PRO A 208 16.48 -41.56 47.63
CA PRO A 208 16.47 -40.47 46.66
C PRO A 208 16.72 -40.88 45.20
N ASP A 209 16.89 -42.15 44.87
CA ASP A 209 17.22 -42.68 43.55
C ASP A 209 16.05 -43.49 42.95
N PRO A 210 14.93 -42.83 42.55
CA PRO A 210 13.77 -43.50 41.96
C PRO A 210 14.09 -44.05 40.56
N TYR A 211 13.26 -44.95 40.05
CA TYR A 211 13.30 -45.30 38.63
C TYR A 211 12.81 -44.11 37.78
N VAL A 212 13.65 -43.61 36.88
CA VAL A 212 13.33 -42.45 36.03
C VAL A 212 12.81 -42.92 34.68
N VAL A 213 11.61 -42.49 34.33
CA VAL A 213 11.01 -42.68 33.00
C VAL A 213 11.02 -41.36 32.26
N GLN A 214 11.72 -41.34 31.14
CA GLN A 214 11.70 -40.20 30.23
C GLN A 214 10.63 -40.43 29.15
N ILE A 215 9.62 -39.58 29.12
CA ILE A 215 8.62 -39.53 28.05
C ILE A 215 9.09 -38.53 27.01
N ARG A 216 9.39 -39.06 25.82
CA ARG A 216 9.95 -38.28 24.71
C ARG A 216 8.86 -37.72 23.82
N LEU A 217 8.86 -36.41 23.63
CA LEU A 217 7.90 -35.69 22.84
C LEU A 217 8.58 -35.03 21.63
N SER A 218 8.01 -35.21 20.46
CA SER A 218 8.51 -34.63 19.23
C SER A 218 7.87 -33.27 18.99
N PRO A 219 8.65 -32.19 18.71
CA PRO A 219 8.08 -30.89 18.36
C PRO A 219 7.24 -31.01 17.10
N CYS A 220 6.07 -30.37 17.11
CA CYS A 220 5.21 -30.29 15.92
C CYS A 220 5.88 -29.56 14.79
N LYS A 221 5.75 -30.11 13.58
CA LYS A 221 6.21 -29.48 12.34
C LYS A 221 5.16 -29.57 11.25
N ASN A 222 5.17 -28.61 10.35
CA ASN A 222 4.30 -28.60 9.18
C ASN A 222 5.02 -27.92 8.01
N ILE A 223 4.41 -27.92 6.82
CA ILE A 223 4.98 -27.38 5.60
C ILE A 223 4.23 -26.13 5.14
N ILE A 224 4.91 -25.27 4.38
CA ILE A 224 4.32 -24.17 3.63
C ILE A 224 4.15 -24.63 2.18
N ARG A 225 2.99 -24.37 1.59
CA ARG A 225 2.65 -24.73 0.22
C ARG A 225 2.35 -23.48 -0.59
N ILE A 226 2.96 -23.35 -1.76
CA ILE A 226 2.81 -22.19 -2.64
C ILE A 226 2.30 -22.65 -3.99
N GLN A 227 1.40 -21.84 -4.58
CA GLN A 227 1.00 -21.95 -5.98
C GLN A 227 1.19 -20.60 -6.64
N MET A 228 2.07 -20.54 -7.63
CA MET A 228 2.34 -19.31 -8.38
C MET A 228 1.51 -19.28 -9.67
N SER A 229 0.88 -18.13 -9.95
CA SER A 229 0.01 -17.91 -11.11
C SER A 229 0.25 -16.53 -11.74
N ASP A 230 -0.08 -16.42 -13.02
CA ASP A 230 -0.07 -15.17 -13.78
C ASP A 230 -1.24 -14.28 -13.35
N ALA A 231 -0.96 -13.05 -12.95
CA ALA A 231 -1.97 -12.11 -12.42
C ALA A 231 -3.09 -11.75 -13.41
N ASP A 232 -2.82 -11.81 -14.73
CA ASP A 232 -3.81 -11.47 -15.76
C ASP A 232 -4.68 -12.66 -16.16
N THR A 233 -4.08 -13.86 -16.22
CA THR A 233 -4.73 -15.04 -16.81
C THR A 233 -5.08 -16.12 -15.79
N ALA A 234 -4.58 -16.00 -14.56
CA ALA A 234 -4.67 -17.01 -13.49
C ALA A 234 -4.12 -18.40 -13.91
N LEU A 235 -3.28 -18.46 -14.94
CA LEU A 235 -2.63 -19.70 -15.34
C LEU A 235 -1.39 -19.94 -14.48
N PRO A 236 -1.08 -21.21 -14.15
CA PRO A 236 0.15 -21.55 -13.43
C PRO A 236 1.41 -21.04 -14.12
N VAL A 237 2.38 -20.58 -13.32
CA VAL A 237 3.65 -20.05 -13.81
C VAL A 237 4.80 -20.70 -13.03
N GLY A 238 5.59 -21.54 -13.69
CA GLY A 238 6.69 -22.30 -13.06
C GLY A 238 8.02 -21.57 -13.03
N GLY A 239 8.97 -22.09 -12.22
CA GLY A 239 10.37 -21.67 -12.21
C GLY A 239 10.71 -20.51 -11.27
N GLY A 240 9.85 -20.17 -10.31
CA GLY A 240 10.14 -19.22 -9.24
C GLY A 240 10.78 -19.88 -8.02
N THR A 241 11.53 -19.11 -7.24
CA THR A 241 12.07 -19.56 -5.94
C THR A 241 11.70 -18.60 -4.82
N PHE A 242 11.44 -19.16 -3.63
CA PHE A 242 11.04 -18.40 -2.45
C PHE A 242 11.93 -18.74 -1.28
N ARG A 243 12.40 -17.74 -0.54
CA ARG A 243 13.07 -17.91 0.74
C ARG A 243 12.05 -17.88 1.85
N VAL A 244 12.13 -18.85 2.73
CA VAL A 244 11.35 -18.88 3.97
C VAL A 244 12.22 -18.34 5.10
N VAL A 245 11.79 -17.28 5.72
CA VAL A 245 12.52 -16.56 6.76
C VAL A 245 11.70 -16.57 8.04
N ALA A 246 12.30 -16.92 9.18
CA ALA A 246 11.63 -16.81 10.46
C ALA A 246 11.32 -15.33 10.76
N ALA A 247 10.04 -15.00 10.97
CA ALA A 247 9.62 -13.62 11.26
C ALA A 247 9.99 -13.17 12.67
N GLU A 248 10.11 -14.13 13.58
CA GLU A 248 10.47 -13.97 15.00
C GLU A 248 11.34 -15.13 15.47
N ASP A 249 11.83 -15.05 16.70
CA ASP A 249 12.52 -16.19 17.32
C ASP A 249 11.51 -17.32 17.58
N ILE A 250 11.69 -18.46 16.93
CA ILE A 250 10.84 -19.64 17.09
C ILE A 250 11.50 -20.55 18.10
N ALA A 251 10.86 -20.69 19.25
CA ALA A 251 11.34 -21.50 20.35
C ALA A 251 10.33 -22.58 20.75
N THR A 252 10.82 -23.73 21.19
CA THR A 252 10.02 -24.81 21.77
C THR A 252 9.94 -24.69 23.30
N LEU A 253 8.99 -25.37 23.93
CA LEU A 253 8.74 -25.28 25.38
C LEU A 253 9.94 -25.70 26.23
N ASP A 254 10.87 -26.50 25.72
CA ASP A 254 12.14 -26.85 26.35
C ASP A 254 13.14 -25.66 26.44
N GLY A 255 12.74 -24.50 25.97
CA GLY A 255 13.53 -23.25 25.93
C GLY A 255 14.58 -23.22 24.83
N THR A 256 14.52 -24.15 23.87
CA THR A 256 15.44 -24.17 22.72
C THR A 256 14.91 -23.23 21.63
N VAL A 257 15.71 -22.24 21.23
CA VAL A 257 15.45 -21.42 20.04
C VAL A 257 15.82 -22.28 18.82
N ARG A 258 14.83 -22.67 18.03
CA ARG A 258 14.98 -23.47 16.82
C ARG A 258 15.43 -22.65 15.64
N TYR A 259 14.82 -21.45 15.49
CA TYR A 259 15.18 -20.46 14.48
C TYR A 259 15.23 -19.08 15.12
N THR A 260 16.16 -18.24 14.69
CA THR A 260 16.24 -16.84 15.12
C THR A 260 15.52 -15.94 14.12
N ALA A 261 14.97 -14.82 14.60
CA ALA A 261 14.34 -13.80 13.75
C ALA A 261 15.27 -13.39 12.59
N GLY A 262 14.75 -13.38 11.37
CA GLY A 262 15.49 -13.05 10.16
C GLY A 262 16.35 -14.18 9.59
N GLN A 263 16.36 -15.37 10.21
CA GLN A 263 17.05 -16.53 9.68
C GLN A 263 16.32 -17.11 8.47
N VAL A 264 17.04 -17.32 7.35
CA VAL A 264 16.53 -18.12 6.24
C VAL A 264 16.56 -19.58 6.65
N VAL A 265 15.40 -20.20 6.72
CA VAL A 265 15.23 -21.57 7.20
C VAL A 265 15.05 -22.58 6.07
N ASP A 266 14.53 -22.13 4.93
CA ASP A 266 14.32 -22.95 3.75
C ASP A 266 14.28 -22.13 2.47
N THR A 267 14.35 -22.81 1.31
CA THR A 267 14.11 -22.25 -0.01
C THR A 267 13.18 -23.16 -0.79
N ILE A 268 12.00 -22.66 -1.12
CA ILE A 268 11.00 -23.36 -1.91
C ILE A 268 11.29 -23.12 -3.39
N GLU A 269 11.43 -24.18 -4.17
CA GLU A 269 11.55 -24.13 -5.62
C GLU A 269 10.22 -24.58 -6.23
N CYS A 270 9.60 -23.71 -7.06
CA CYS A 270 8.37 -24.06 -7.75
C CYS A 270 8.68 -24.86 -9.04
N ASP A 271 7.89 -25.90 -9.26
CA ASP A 271 7.95 -26.75 -10.44
C ASP A 271 7.42 -26.03 -11.72
N GLU A 272 7.25 -26.77 -12.82
CA GLU A 272 6.73 -26.24 -14.09
C GLU A 272 5.26 -25.83 -14.00
N GLU A 273 4.52 -26.41 -13.08
CA GLU A 273 3.12 -26.09 -12.75
C GLU A 273 2.99 -24.94 -11.73
N GLY A 274 4.12 -24.38 -11.30
CA GLY A 274 4.16 -23.26 -10.35
C GLY A 274 3.92 -23.65 -8.89
N TYR A 275 3.94 -24.95 -8.59
CA TYR A 275 3.72 -25.47 -7.26
C TYR A 275 5.05 -25.76 -6.53
N GLY A 276 5.10 -25.43 -5.22
CA GLY A 276 6.25 -25.71 -4.38
C GLY A 276 5.87 -25.93 -2.92
N GLU A 277 6.67 -26.73 -2.23
CA GLU A 277 6.53 -27.02 -0.79
C GLU A 277 7.84 -26.77 -0.06
N SER A 278 7.75 -26.32 1.20
CA SER A 278 8.90 -26.26 2.10
C SER A 278 9.23 -27.63 2.68
N GLN A 279 10.42 -27.76 3.27
CA GLN A 279 10.66 -28.79 4.26
C GLN A 279 9.72 -28.63 5.47
N GLU A 280 9.72 -29.61 6.38
CA GLU A 280 8.98 -29.51 7.64
C GLU A 280 9.60 -28.43 8.54
N LEU A 281 8.78 -27.44 8.92
CA LEU A 281 9.14 -26.29 9.73
C LEU A 281 8.47 -26.39 11.10
N TYR A 282 9.12 -25.90 12.16
CA TYR A 282 8.50 -25.74 13.47
C TYR A 282 7.32 -24.76 13.40
N LEU A 283 6.37 -24.89 14.35
CA LEU A 283 5.23 -23.98 14.44
C LEU A 283 5.71 -22.54 14.71
N GLY A 284 5.10 -21.57 14.06
CA GLY A 284 5.43 -20.16 14.20
C GLY A 284 5.17 -19.34 12.95
N THR A 285 5.56 -18.07 12.99
CA THR A 285 5.34 -17.12 11.91
C THR A 285 6.57 -17.00 11.00
N TYR A 286 6.33 -17.10 9.70
CA TYR A 286 7.36 -17.01 8.67
C TYR A 286 7.03 -15.94 7.65
N THR A 287 8.07 -15.31 7.12
CA THR A 287 7.99 -14.43 5.96
C THR A 287 8.52 -15.17 4.73
N VAL A 288 7.69 -15.28 3.69
CA VAL A 288 8.05 -15.92 2.44
C VAL A 288 8.35 -14.84 1.41
N GLN A 289 9.60 -14.78 0.96
CA GLN A 289 10.15 -13.76 0.09
C GLN A 289 10.48 -14.37 -1.28
N GLN A 290 9.95 -13.81 -2.35
CA GLN A 290 10.33 -14.28 -3.67
C GLN A 290 11.78 -13.90 -3.99
N ALA A 291 12.66 -14.89 -4.09
CA ALA A 291 14.07 -14.69 -4.40
C ALA A 291 14.31 -14.53 -5.91
N THR A 292 13.59 -15.30 -6.71
CA THR A 292 13.61 -15.20 -8.17
C THR A 292 12.20 -15.40 -8.72
N SER A 293 11.83 -14.61 -9.71
CA SER A 293 10.63 -14.86 -10.51
C SER A 293 11.01 -15.54 -11.83
N PRO A 294 10.08 -16.19 -12.53
CA PRO A 294 10.31 -16.75 -13.86
C PRO A 294 10.73 -15.68 -14.88
N ASP A 295 11.21 -16.11 -16.02
CA ASP A 295 11.49 -15.21 -17.15
C ASP A 295 10.21 -14.43 -17.52
N TYR A 296 10.37 -13.16 -17.87
CA TYR A 296 9.29 -12.23 -18.26
C TYR A 296 8.34 -11.79 -17.15
N TYR A 297 8.56 -12.19 -15.89
CA TYR A 297 7.76 -11.80 -14.74
C TYR A 297 8.59 -11.00 -13.73
N ALA A 298 7.98 -9.99 -13.15
CA ALA A 298 8.55 -9.27 -12.01
C ALA A 298 8.43 -10.13 -10.73
N THR A 299 9.33 -9.92 -9.77
CA THR A 299 9.16 -10.49 -8.43
C THR A 299 7.97 -9.82 -7.72
N MET A 300 7.34 -10.52 -6.79
CA MET A 300 6.27 -9.95 -5.96
C MET A 300 6.73 -8.67 -5.24
N GLU A 301 5.80 -7.76 -4.99
CA GLU A 301 6.13 -6.48 -4.32
C GLU A 301 6.21 -6.61 -2.80
N GLU A 302 5.32 -7.39 -2.24
CA GLU A 302 5.18 -7.56 -0.81
C GLU A 302 5.49 -9.01 -0.44
N ASP A 303 6.21 -9.19 0.66
CA ASP A 303 6.50 -10.52 1.21
C ASP A 303 5.21 -11.13 1.79
N LEU A 304 5.06 -12.44 1.64
CA LEU A 304 3.92 -13.17 2.20
C LEU A 304 4.23 -13.58 3.65
N THR A 305 3.33 -13.26 4.57
CA THR A 305 3.40 -13.76 5.95
C THR A 305 2.56 -15.02 6.09
N VAL A 306 3.17 -16.10 6.59
CA VAL A 306 2.54 -17.40 6.76
C VAL A 306 2.73 -17.87 8.19
N GLU A 307 1.65 -18.30 8.83
CA GLU A 307 1.66 -18.96 10.12
C GLU A 307 1.66 -20.48 9.90
N VAL A 308 2.69 -21.15 10.40
CA VAL A 308 2.78 -22.61 10.38
C VAL A 308 2.13 -23.15 11.62
N GLU A 309 0.97 -23.77 11.45
CA GLU A 309 0.16 -24.33 12.50
C GLU A 309 0.31 -25.87 12.58
N ARG A 310 -0.20 -26.45 13.67
CA ARG A 310 -0.21 -27.90 13.88
C ARG A 310 -0.97 -28.64 12.77
N LYS A 311 -0.48 -29.81 12.40
CA LYS A 311 -1.19 -30.73 11.47
C LYS A 311 -2.53 -31.18 12.08
N THR A 312 -3.62 -30.96 11.35
CA THR A 312 -4.98 -31.33 11.78
C THR A 312 -5.54 -32.56 11.03
N GLY A 313 -4.67 -33.31 10.36
CA GLY A 313 -5.05 -34.44 9.51
C GLY A 313 -5.37 -34.05 8.06
N ALA A 314 -5.61 -32.77 7.76
CA ALA A 314 -5.69 -32.22 6.41
C ALA A 314 -4.32 -31.62 6.02
N LEU A 315 -4.05 -31.55 4.71
CA LEU A 315 -2.89 -30.82 4.23
C LEU A 315 -3.06 -29.31 4.54
N PRO A 316 -1.96 -28.59 4.84
CA PRO A 316 -2.04 -27.14 5.05
C PRO A 316 -2.55 -26.42 3.79
N PRO A 317 -3.08 -25.20 3.96
CA PRO A 317 -3.58 -24.42 2.82
C PRO A 317 -2.47 -24.15 1.81
N VAL A 318 -2.84 -24.01 0.55
CA VAL A 318 -1.95 -23.53 -0.49
C VAL A 318 -2.03 -22.00 -0.52
N HIS A 319 -0.89 -21.33 -0.44
CA HIS A 319 -0.80 -19.89 -0.56
C HIS A 319 -0.61 -19.53 -2.03
N GLU A 320 -1.57 -18.79 -2.57
CA GLU A 320 -1.53 -18.33 -3.95
C GLU A 320 -0.66 -17.08 -4.07
N VAL A 321 0.27 -17.09 -5.03
CA VAL A 321 1.15 -15.97 -5.35
C VAL A 321 0.92 -15.57 -6.80
N GLU A 322 0.33 -14.39 -7.00
CA GLU A 322 0.14 -13.81 -8.31
C GLU A 322 1.40 -13.05 -8.73
N VAL A 323 1.90 -13.36 -9.94
CA VAL A 323 3.07 -12.68 -10.51
C VAL A 323 2.68 -11.88 -11.75
N GLU A 324 3.17 -10.64 -11.83
CA GLU A 324 2.90 -9.72 -12.92
C GLU A 324 3.94 -9.83 -14.03
N LYS A 325 3.50 -9.80 -15.29
CA LYS A 325 4.42 -9.74 -16.43
C LYS A 325 5.19 -8.43 -16.45
N THR A 326 6.47 -8.52 -16.75
CA THR A 326 7.30 -7.34 -17.06
C THR A 326 6.88 -6.78 -18.40
N GLN A 327 6.37 -5.56 -18.40
CA GLN A 327 5.94 -4.88 -19.63
C GLN A 327 6.34 -3.41 -19.64
N LEU A 328 6.46 -2.85 -20.83
CA LEU A 328 6.71 -1.43 -21.04
C LEU A 328 5.59 -0.82 -21.85
N VAL A 329 4.96 0.19 -21.31
CA VAL A 329 3.95 1.01 -21.98
C VAL A 329 4.63 2.25 -22.53
N VAL A 330 4.68 2.39 -23.84
CA VAL A 330 5.21 3.57 -24.51
C VAL A 330 4.05 4.43 -25.01
N GLN A 331 4.00 5.69 -24.60
CA GLN A 331 3.03 6.65 -25.08
C GLN A 331 3.70 7.70 -25.96
N VAL A 332 3.12 7.99 -27.12
CA VAL A 332 3.58 9.07 -28.00
C VAL A 332 2.57 10.21 -27.93
N LEU A 333 3.03 11.40 -27.54
CA LEU A 333 2.20 12.55 -27.14
C LEU A 333 2.59 13.79 -27.94
N ASP A 334 1.67 14.75 -27.99
CA ASP A 334 2.00 16.13 -28.35
C ASP A 334 2.85 16.79 -27.25
N GLU A 335 3.91 17.51 -27.64
CA GLU A 335 4.82 18.17 -26.69
C GLU A 335 4.15 19.32 -25.90
N LEU A 336 3.11 19.95 -26.47
CA LEU A 336 2.39 21.07 -25.82
C LEU A 336 1.14 20.60 -25.07
N TYR A 337 0.46 19.57 -25.58
CA TYR A 337 -0.82 19.08 -25.06
C TYR A 337 -0.76 17.60 -24.73
N ASP A 338 -0.42 17.25 -23.51
CA ASP A 338 -0.28 15.85 -23.03
C ASP A 338 -1.55 15.00 -23.25
N SER A 339 -2.72 15.65 -23.32
CA SER A 339 -3.99 14.96 -23.62
C SER A 339 -4.08 14.49 -25.06
N GLN A 340 -3.28 15.07 -25.98
CA GLN A 340 -3.28 14.70 -27.37
C GLN A 340 -2.30 13.55 -27.62
N LYS A 341 -2.85 12.37 -27.79
CA LYS A 341 -2.13 11.13 -28.03
C LYS A 341 -1.97 10.91 -29.54
N LEU A 342 -0.82 10.36 -29.95
CA LEU A 342 -0.47 10.20 -31.37
C LEU A 342 -0.56 8.73 -31.80
N ALA A 343 -1.66 8.39 -32.47
CA ALA A 343 -1.89 7.06 -33.02
C ALA A 343 -1.15 6.84 -34.34
N GLY A 344 -0.52 5.68 -34.51
CA GLY A 344 0.21 5.31 -35.75
C GLY A 344 1.67 5.73 -35.78
N ALA A 345 2.23 6.24 -34.70
CA ALA A 345 3.66 6.48 -34.58
C ALA A 345 4.43 5.14 -34.55
N VAL A 346 5.58 5.08 -35.22
CA VAL A 346 6.38 3.85 -35.34
C VAL A 346 7.63 3.96 -34.50
N LEU A 347 7.80 2.96 -33.64
CA LEU A 347 8.94 2.79 -32.75
C LEU A 347 9.73 1.54 -33.14
N MET A 348 11.05 1.63 -33.08
CA MET A 348 11.97 0.50 -33.21
C MET A 348 12.57 0.25 -31.83
N VAL A 349 12.42 -0.96 -31.34
CA VAL A 349 12.95 -1.41 -30.04
C VAL A 349 14.03 -2.44 -30.29
N THR A 350 15.24 -2.16 -29.87
CA THR A 350 16.38 -3.06 -29.99
C THR A 350 16.79 -3.58 -28.62
N ASP A 351 16.82 -4.88 -28.47
CA ASP A 351 17.33 -5.61 -27.32
C ASP A 351 18.86 -5.66 -27.39
N ASP A 352 19.58 -5.13 -26.43
CA ASP A 352 21.04 -5.04 -26.41
C ASP A 352 21.71 -6.40 -26.26
N ARG A 353 21.03 -7.35 -25.61
CA ARG A 353 21.55 -8.69 -25.34
C ARG A 353 21.49 -9.61 -26.57
N SER A 354 20.36 -9.58 -27.26
CA SER A 354 20.14 -10.44 -28.45
C SER A 354 20.40 -9.73 -29.76
N GLY A 355 20.48 -8.40 -29.80
CA GLY A 355 20.54 -7.56 -31.00
C GLY A 355 19.24 -7.62 -31.83
N ARG A 356 18.19 -8.23 -31.34
CA ARG A 356 16.89 -8.31 -32.03
C ARG A 356 16.17 -6.97 -31.99
N THR A 357 15.64 -6.61 -33.15
CA THR A 357 14.82 -5.39 -33.28
C THR A 357 13.36 -5.74 -33.51
N ARG A 358 12.46 -5.10 -32.74
CA ARG A 358 11.02 -5.22 -32.90
C ARG A 358 10.46 -3.88 -33.34
N ARG A 359 9.45 -3.91 -34.21
CA ARG A 359 8.71 -2.73 -34.63
C ARG A 359 7.42 -2.66 -33.83
N LEU A 360 7.19 -1.53 -33.18
CA LEU A 360 5.93 -1.21 -32.50
C LEU A 360 5.23 -0.07 -33.22
N VAL A 361 3.91 -0.03 -33.15
CA VAL A 361 3.08 1.03 -33.69
C VAL A 361 2.10 1.43 -32.59
N THR A 362 1.96 2.72 -32.33
CA THR A 362 0.98 3.19 -31.34
C THR A 362 -0.44 2.99 -31.85
N ASP A 363 -1.30 2.54 -30.96
CA ASP A 363 -2.73 2.32 -31.19
C ASP A 363 -3.54 3.63 -31.23
N GLU A 364 -4.87 3.52 -31.26
CA GLU A 364 -5.79 4.68 -31.29
C GLU A 364 -5.66 5.58 -30.05
N THR A 365 -5.13 5.05 -28.95
CA THR A 365 -4.84 5.82 -27.71
C THR A 365 -3.44 6.40 -27.67
N GLY A 366 -2.68 6.29 -28.77
CA GLY A 366 -1.27 6.71 -28.85
C GLY A 366 -0.32 5.87 -28.01
N THR A 367 -0.71 4.64 -27.69
CA THR A 367 0.02 3.74 -26.81
C THR A 367 0.54 2.52 -27.57
N ALA A 368 1.74 2.07 -27.24
CA ALA A 368 2.30 0.79 -27.68
C ALA A 368 2.82 0.02 -26.46
N VAL A 369 2.45 -1.26 -26.34
CA VAL A 369 2.87 -2.12 -25.25
C VAL A 369 3.92 -3.11 -25.74
N LEU A 370 5.02 -3.19 -25.03
CA LEU A 370 6.08 -4.17 -25.25
C LEU A 370 6.05 -5.17 -24.10
N THR A 371 5.73 -6.41 -24.42
CA THR A 371 5.72 -7.55 -23.51
C THR A 371 6.95 -8.44 -23.71
N ASP A 372 7.09 -9.49 -22.91
CA ASP A 372 8.16 -10.48 -22.97
C ASP A 372 9.55 -9.83 -22.86
N LEU A 373 9.70 -8.98 -21.86
CA LEU A 373 10.95 -8.29 -21.57
C LEU A 373 11.84 -9.15 -20.68
N GLN A 374 13.08 -9.36 -21.13
CA GLN A 374 14.05 -10.17 -20.40
C GLN A 374 14.72 -9.37 -19.30
N LYS A 375 14.96 -10.01 -18.17
CA LYS A 375 15.69 -9.45 -17.04
C LYS A 375 17.15 -9.14 -17.40
N ASN A 376 17.73 -8.17 -16.69
CA ASN A 376 19.11 -7.72 -16.89
C ASN A 376 19.40 -7.33 -18.35
N THR A 377 18.45 -6.69 -19.00
CA THR A 377 18.53 -6.33 -20.41
C THR A 377 18.17 -4.86 -20.61
N THR A 378 18.92 -4.17 -21.46
CA THR A 378 18.59 -2.80 -21.87
C THR A 378 17.87 -2.85 -23.21
N TYR A 379 16.77 -2.13 -23.31
CA TYR A 379 16.00 -1.96 -24.53
C TYR A 379 16.19 -0.54 -25.05
N HIS A 380 16.78 -0.42 -26.26
CA HIS A 380 16.97 0.85 -26.95
C HIS A 380 15.72 1.16 -27.78
N ILE A 381 15.03 2.23 -27.47
CA ILE A 381 13.79 2.63 -28.13
C ILE A 381 14.03 3.89 -28.93
N GLN A 382 13.77 3.83 -30.23
CA GLN A 382 13.89 4.94 -31.14
C GLN A 382 12.60 5.10 -31.95
N GLN A 383 12.05 6.29 -31.97
CA GLN A 383 10.97 6.63 -32.90
C GLN A 383 11.52 6.78 -34.31
N THR A 384 10.91 6.13 -35.30
CA THR A 384 11.34 6.16 -36.71
C THR A 384 10.32 6.83 -37.61
N GLN A 385 9.06 6.92 -37.20
CA GLN A 385 8.01 7.64 -37.92
C GLN A 385 7.07 8.32 -36.93
N THR A 386 6.65 9.51 -37.29
CA THR A 386 5.58 10.23 -36.59
C THR A 386 4.31 10.27 -37.45
N VAL A 387 3.30 11.01 -37.02
CA VAL A 387 1.99 11.13 -37.68
C VAL A 387 1.70 12.57 -38.10
N GLY A 388 1.05 12.73 -39.24
CA GLY A 388 0.66 14.04 -39.76
C GLY A 388 1.84 15.01 -39.88
N ASP A 389 1.62 16.25 -39.46
CA ASP A 389 2.59 17.34 -39.53
C ASP A 389 3.52 17.42 -38.31
N TYR A 390 3.45 16.43 -37.42
CA TYR A 390 4.33 16.35 -36.24
C TYR A 390 5.78 16.10 -36.64
N ARG A 391 6.69 16.65 -35.86
CA ARG A 391 8.12 16.40 -35.91
C ARG A 391 8.52 15.49 -34.76
N MET A 392 9.32 14.48 -35.05
CA MET A 392 9.89 13.58 -34.04
C MET A 392 10.88 14.35 -33.17
N GLY A 393 10.92 14.02 -31.88
CA GLY A 393 12.05 14.37 -31.01
C GLY A 393 13.32 13.61 -31.44
N ASP A 394 14.48 14.21 -31.21
CA ASP A 394 15.80 13.61 -31.59
C ASP A 394 16.24 12.50 -30.61
N GLY A 395 15.39 12.05 -29.70
CA GLY A 395 15.73 11.14 -28.61
C GLY A 395 15.71 9.65 -28.99
N ALA A 396 16.79 8.94 -28.64
CA ALA A 396 16.74 7.51 -28.34
C ALA A 396 16.61 7.34 -26.84
N TYR A 397 15.86 6.34 -26.40
CA TYR A 397 15.54 6.10 -24.99
C TYR A 397 16.05 4.71 -24.61
N ASP A 398 16.75 4.63 -23.48
CA ASP A 398 17.23 3.38 -22.93
C ASP A 398 16.37 2.99 -21.74
N VAL A 399 15.74 1.81 -21.82
CA VAL A 399 14.93 1.25 -20.76
C VAL A 399 15.60 0.01 -20.23
N ILE A 400 15.91 -0.01 -18.94
CA ILE A 400 16.62 -1.11 -18.28
C ILE A 400 15.60 -1.94 -17.51
N VAL A 401 15.57 -3.23 -17.80
CA VAL A 401 14.88 -4.22 -16.97
C VAL A 401 15.87 -4.79 -15.96
N SER A 402 15.61 -4.59 -14.69
CA SER A 402 16.46 -5.04 -13.59
C SER A 402 16.42 -6.57 -13.39
N ALA A 403 17.21 -7.07 -12.44
CA ALA A 403 17.29 -8.51 -12.14
C ALA A 403 15.98 -9.08 -11.56
N ASP A 404 15.21 -8.24 -10.89
CA ASP A 404 13.90 -8.56 -10.33
C ASP A 404 12.74 -8.43 -11.35
N GLY A 405 13.05 -8.16 -12.61
CA GLY A 405 12.07 -8.00 -13.68
C GLY A 405 11.34 -6.68 -13.68
N ARG A 406 11.85 -5.64 -13.00
CA ARG A 406 11.20 -4.34 -12.87
C ARG A 406 11.82 -3.29 -13.76
N ILE A 407 11.01 -2.31 -14.15
CA ILE A 407 11.43 -1.13 -14.92
C ILE A 407 11.18 0.09 -14.05
N GLY A 408 12.27 0.71 -13.56
CA GLY A 408 12.16 1.84 -12.63
C GLY A 408 11.45 1.51 -11.32
N GLY A 409 11.53 0.25 -10.87
CA GLY A 409 10.90 -0.25 -9.65
C GLY A 409 9.48 -0.81 -9.81
N LEU A 410 8.90 -0.79 -11.02
CA LEU A 410 7.55 -1.26 -11.32
C LEU A 410 7.58 -2.46 -12.30
N SER A 411 6.59 -3.37 -12.19
CA SER A 411 6.36 -4.46 -13.16
C SER A 411 5.99 -3.90 -14.54
N THR A 412 5.20 -2.81 -14.54
CA THR A 412 4.82 -2.07 -15.76
C THR A 412 5.54 -0.73 -15.81
N GLY A 413 6.59 -0.66 -16.64
CA GLY A 413 7.30 0.58 -16.93
C GLY A 413 6.50 1.50 -17.86
N GLN A 414 6.71 2.80 -17.73
CA GLN A 414 6.10 3.80 -18.60
C GLN A 414 7.15 4.68 -19.25
N LEU A 415 7.01 4.92 -20.56
CA LEU A 415 7.85 5.82 -21.32
C LEU A 415 6.96 6.78 -22.13
N ALA A 416 7.13 8.07 -21.93
CA ALA A 416 6.49 9.09 -22.73
C ALA A 416 7.46 9.66 -23.77
N ILE A 417 7.07 9.65 -25.04
CA ILE A 417 7.81 10.23 -26.14
C ILE A 417 6.98 11.38 -26.68
N THR A 418 7.56 12.58 -26.68
CA THR A 418 6.85 13.77 -27.15
C THR A 418 7.25 14.13 -28.58
N ASN A 419 6.25 14.47 -29.39
CA ASN A 419 6.44 14.97 -30.73
C ASN A 419 5.96 16.42 -30.81
N ARG A 420 6.67 17.21 -31.58
CA ARG A 420 6.42 18.64 -31.71
C ARG A 420 5.57 18.93 -32.93
N LEU A 421 4.51 19.73 -32.73
CA LEU A 421 3.72 20.30 -33.81
C LEU A 421 3.96 21.80 -33.82
N LEU A 422 4.41 22.34 -34.97
CA LEU A 422 4.52 23.78 -35.12
C LEU A 422 3.13 24.38 -35.29
N ARG A 423 2.77 25.26 -34.37
CA ARG A 423 1.47 25.93 -34.36
C ARG A 423 1.66 27.42 -34.54
N VAL A 424 1.06 27.97 -35.58
CA VAL A 424 1.07 29.42 -35.89
C VAL A 424 -0.35 29.92 -35.89
N SER A 425 -0.61 30.96 -35.09
CA SER A 425 -1.89 31.66 -35.05
C SER A 425 -1.69 33.10 -35.58
N ILE A 426 -2.34 33.42 -36.68
CA ILE A 426 -2.25 34.73 -37.33
C ILE A 426 -3.52 35.51 -37.05
N HIS A 427 -3.38 36.61 -36.34
CA HIS A 427 -4.44 37.57 -36.04
C HIS A 427 -4.32 38.79 -36.94
N VAL A 428 -5.36 39.08 -37.70
CA VAL A 428 -5.43 40.29 -38.50
C VAL A 428 -6.45 41.23 -37.87
N GLN A 429 -5.96 42.27 -37.20
CA GLN A 429 -6.78 43.11 -36.34
C GLN A 429 -6.94 44.50 -36.91
N ASP A 430 -8.06 45.17 -36.60
CA ASP A 430 -8.27 46.59 -36.87
C ASP A 430 -7.37 47.44 -35.97
N ALA A 431 -6.58 48.33 -36.55
CA ALA A 431 -5.56 49.11 -35.85
C ALA A 431 -6.12 50.05 -34.77
N ILE A 432 -7.40 50.44 -34.86
CA ILE A 432 -8.04 51.38 -33.92
C ILE A 432 -8.93 50.63 -32.93
N LEU A 433 -9.67 49.63 -33.40
CA LEU A 433 -10.64 48.93 -32.59
C LEU A 433 -10.02 47.74 -31.83
N GLY A 434 -8.85 47.24 -32.27
CA GLY A 434 -8.19 46.06 -31.69
C GLY A 434 -8.98 44.76 -31.84
N THR A 435 -10.01 44.76 -32.68
CA THR A 435 -10.83 43.58 -32.97
C THR A 435 -10.39 42.94 -34.28
N GLU A 436 -10.63 41.61 -34.42
CA GLU A 436 -10.35 40.91 -35.68
C GLU A 436 -11.01 41.61 -36.87
N SER A 437 -10.22 41.75 -37.96
CA SER A 437 -10.65 42.42 -39.19
C SER A 437 -11.68 41.59 -39.96
N LEU A 438 -12.52 42.29 -40.71
CA LEU A 438 -13.54 41.68 -41.57
C LEU A 438 -13.36 42.14 -43.01
N ASN A 439 -13.51 41.20 -43.95
CA ASN A 439 -13.54 41.45 -45.40
C ASN A 439 -12.25 42.10 -45.97
N GLU A 440 -11.11 41.87 -45.32
CA GLU A 440 -9.82 42.31 -45.82
C GLU A 440 -9.13 41.17 -46.57
N PRO A 441 -8.73 41.32 -47.82
CA PRO A 441 -7.97 40.31 -48.55
C PRO A 441 -6.53 40.32 -48.07
N VAL A 442 -6.01 39.13 -47.69
CA VAL A 442 -4.68 38.97 -47.12
C VAL A 442 -3.99 37.77 -47.77
N THR A 443 -2.71 37.89 -48.05
CA THR A 443 -1.89 36.80 -48.62
C THR A 443 -0.61 36.61 -47.82
N LEU A 444 -0.35 35.35 -47.41
CA LEU A 444 0.85 34.91 -46.76
C LEU A 444 1.84 34.37 -47.78
N TYR A 445 3.08 34.85 -47.71
CA TYR A 445 4.20 34.42 -48.54
C TYR A 445 5.31 33.82 -47.67
N ASN A 446 6.02 32.86 -48.24
CA ASN A 446 7.27 32.36 -47.63
C ASN A 446 8.46 33.29 -47.98
N GLY A 447 9.64 32.98 -47.46
CA GLY A 447 10.87 33.73 -47.70
C GLY A 447 11.38 33.69 -49.16
N GLN A 448 10.79 32.83 -50.02
CA GLN A 448 11.08 32.74 -51.44
C GLN A 448 10.02 33.41 -52.36
N ASP A 449 9.20 34.27 -51.77
CA ASP A 449 8.12 34.97 -52.45
C ASP A 449 7.02 34.06 -53.06
N GLN A 450 6.89 32.84 -52.52
CA GLN A 450 5.81 31.92 -52.93
C GLN A 450 4.61 32.09 -52.02
N VAL A 451 3.42 32.07 -52.65
CA VAL A 451 2.15 32.14 -51.91
C VAL A 451 1.95 30.85 -51.11
N VAL A 452 1.79 30.99 -49.80
CA VAL A 452 1.47 29.88 -48.87
C VAL A 452 -0.05 29.80 -48.71
N LEU A 453 -0.70 30.94 -48.41
CA LEU A 453 -2.14 31.01 -48.19
C LEU A 453 -2.67 32.37 -48.59
N SER A 454 -3.84 32.41 -49.25
CA SER A 454 -4.59 33.63 -49.47
C SER A 454 -6.00 33.49 -48.94
N TRP A 455 -6.45 34.47 -48.15
CA TRP A 455 -7.78 34.44 -47.55
C TRP A 455 -8.37 35.84 -47.41
N THR A 456 -9.65 35.90 -47.15
CA THR A 456 -10.35 37.14 -46.77
C THR A 456 -10.73 37.03 -45.30
N THR A 457 -10.36 38.01 -44.48
CA THR A 457 -10.62 38.00 -43.04
C THR A 457 -12.12 37.94 -42.74
N ASN A 458 -12.50 37.12 -41.79
CA ASN A 458 -13.88 36.84 -41.39
C ASN A 458 -14.16 37.15 -39.90
N GLY A 459 -13.23 37.83 -39.23
CA GLY A 459 -13.34 38.15 -37.81
C GLY A 459 -12.78 37.05 -36.89
N GLN A 460 -11.99 36.14 -37.45
CA GLN A 460 -11.31 35.07 -36.70
C GLN A 460 -9.82 35.04 -37.07
N SER A 461 -8.99 34.51 -36.18
CA SER A 461 -7.59 34.15 -36.45
C SER A 461 -7.51 33.00 -37.45
N VAL A 462 -6.38 32.92 -38.15
CA VAL A 462 -6.03 31.74 -38.97
C VAL A 462 -5.00 30.91 -38.22
N GLU A 463 -5.35 29.65 -37.98
CA GLU A 463 -4.44 28.69 -37.34
C GLU A 463 -3.87 27.75 -38.39
N MET A 464 -2.54 27.51 -38.32
CA MET A 464 -1.79 26.66 -39.23
C MET A 464 -0.87 25.74 -38.43
N THR A 465 -0.79 24.49 -38.85
CA THR A 465 0.09 23.45 -38.22
C THR A 465 1.13 22.88 -39.19
N ASP A 466 0.97 23.14 -40.47
CA ASP A 466 1.81 22.65 -41.57
C ASP A 466 2.86 23.67 -42.05
N LEU A 467 3.02 24.80 -41.32
CA LEU A 467 3.93 25.86 -41.72
C LEU A 467 5.36 25.50 -41.30
N PRO A 468 6.32 25.28 -42.22
CA PRO A 468 7.72 25.04 -41.88
C PRO A 468 8.36 26.21 -41.13
N GLU A 469 9.44 25.94 -40.40
CA GLU A 469 10.27 27.02 -39.86
C GLU A 469 10.87 27.87 -40.98
N GLY A 470 10.97 29.17 -40.72
CA GLY A 470 11.50 30.10 -41.71
C GLY A 470 10.87 31.49 -41.65
N SER A 471 11.30 32.36 -42.56
CA SER A 471 10.81 33.72 -42.67
C SER A 471 9.55 33.78 -43.54
N TYR A 472 8.58 34.50 -43.05
CA TYR A 472 7.28 34.72 -43.74
C TYR A 472 6.92 36.17 -43.74
N TYR A 473 6.05 36.56 -44.68
CA TYR A 473 5.47 37.86 -44.66
C TYR A 473 4.02 37.86 -45.18
N ILE A 474 3.25 38.81 -44.69
CA ILE A 474 1.85 38.98 -45.06
C ILE A 474 1.65 40.30 -45.75
N VAL A 475 0.87 40.26 -46.84
CA VAL A 475 0.51 41.40 -47.69
C VAL A 475 -1.01 41.60 -47.65
N ARG A 476 -1.47 42.84 -47.54
CA ARG A 476 -2.87 43.19 -47.67
C ARG A 476 -3.22 43.49 -49.11
N GLY A 477 -4.11 42.70 -49.71
CA GLY A 477 -4.48 42.87 -51.11
C GLY A 477 -3.29 42.82 -52.07
N GLU A 478 -3.06 43.92 -52.84
CA GLU A 478 -1.92 44.01 -53.75
C GLU A 478 -0.79 44.92 -53.20
N ASP A 479 -0.87 45.40 -51.96
CA ASP A 479 0.12 46.26 -51.32
C ASP A 479 1.39 45.51 -50.89
N THR A 480 2.33 45.39 -51.81
CA THR A 480 3.62 44.76 -51.58
C THR A 480 4.67 45.68 -50.98
N GLU A 481 4.39 46.99 -50.83
CA GLU A 481 5.39 47.95 -50.32
C GLU A 481 5.59 47.88 -48.81
N ASN A 482 4.56 47.45 -48.04
CA ASN A 482 4.59 47.39 -46.60
C ASN A 482 4.20 45.97 -46.05
N PRO A 483 5.00 44.94 -46.32
CA PRO A 483 4.69 43.60 -45.84
C PRO A 483 4.95 43.47 -44.33
N TYR A 484 4.07 42.77 -43.62
CA TYR A 484 4.32 42.33 -42.25
C TYR A 484 5.19 41.08 -42.25
N ARG A 485 6.43 41.19 -41.73
CA ARG A 485 7.40 40.11 -41.68
C ARG A 485 7.41 39.46 -40.32
N PHE A 486 7.50 38.13 -40.27
CA PHE A 486 7.68 37.34 -39.07
C PHE A 486 8.49 36.09 -39.38
N GLU A 487 8.95 35.42 -38.32
CA GLU A 487 9.76 34.19 -38.40
C GLU A 487 9.10 33.09 -37.60
N VAL A 488 8.85 31.94 -38.24
CA VAL A 488 8.37 30.74 -37.58
C VAL A 488 9.59 29.98 -37.09
N THR A 489 9.65 29.74 -35.80
CA THR A 489 10.75 29.03 -35.13
C THR A 489 10.33 27.63 -34.72
N ASP A 490 11.30 26.72 -34.53
CA ASP A 490 11.05 25.37 -34.08
C ASP A 490 10.77 25.32 -32.56
N THR A 491 9.49 25.54 -32.22
CA THR A 491 8.99 25.52 -30.83
C THR A 491 7.63 24.86 -30.76
N ALA A 492 7.36 24.14 -29.66
CA ALA A 492 6.06 23.54 -29.36
C ALA A 492 4.99 24.59 -29.03
N GLN A 493 5.41 25.76 -28.55
CA GLN A 493 4.49 26.82 -28.17
C GLN A 493 3.76 27.40 -29.39
N VAL A 494 2.49 27.80 -29.18
CA VAL A 494 1.72 28.50 -30.22
C VAL A 494 2.36 29.85 -30.48
N GLN A 495 2.85 30.05 -31.71
CA GLN A 495 3.43 31.29 -32.14
C GLN A 495 2.33 32.21 -32.65
N THR A 496 2.05 33.28 -31.93
CA THR A 496 0.94 34.21 -32.26
C THR A 496 1.48 35.48 -32.89
N TRP A 497 0.99 35.81 -34.07
CA TRP A 497 1.36 36.99 -34.80
C TRP A 497 0.13 37.88 -35.00
N SER A 498 0.18 39.13 -34.50
CA SER A 498 -0.91 40.10 -34.59
C SER A 498 -0.54 41.19 -35.56
N ILE A 499 -1.30 41.33 -36.64
CA ILE A 499 -1.11 42.29 -37.68
C ILE A 499 -2.20 43.34 -37.56
N SER A 500 -1.82 44.61 -37.38
CA SER A 500 -2.77 45.73 -37.25
C SER A 500 -2.96 46.44 -38.60
N LEU A 501 -4.16 46.36 -39.15
CA LEU A 501 -4.53 47.00 -40.39
C LEU A 501 -5.45 48.21 -40.15
N PHE A 502 -5.16 49.33 -40.82
CA PHE A 502 -6.07 50.46 -40.84
C PHE A 502 -7.21 50.16 -41.83
N THR A 503 -8.38 49.83 -41.33
CA THR A 503 -9.54 49.39 -42.10
C THR A 503 -10.54 50.53 -42.25
N PHE A 504 -11.58 50.33 -43.09
CA PHE A 504 -12.72 51.29 -43.18
C PHE A 504 -13.39 51.48 -41.80
N ARG A 505 -13.41 50.40 -40.95
CA ARG A 505 -13.94 50.48 -39.58
C ARG A 505 -13.07 51.38 -38.69
N SER A 506 -11.73 51.31 -38.82
CA SER A 506 -10.80 52.23 -38.16
C SER A 506 -11.15 53.71 -38.51
N ALA A 507 -11.35 53.98 -39.80
CA ALA A 507 -11.70 55.36 -40.29
C ALA A 507 -13.03 55.85 -39.69
N VAL A 508 -14.06 55.00 -39.67
CA VAL A 508 -15.36 55.29 -39.04
C VAL A 508 -15.23 55.54 -37.56
N ALA A 509 -14.47 54.66 -36.83
CA ALA A 509 -14.25 54.83 -35.40
C ALA A 509 -13.57 56.16 -35.06
N LEU A 510 -12.54 56.55 -35.82
CA LEU A 510 -11.87 57.83 -35.65
C LEU A 510 -12.83 59.03 -35.95
N ALA A 511 -13.63 58.93 -36.98
CA ALA A 511 -14.62 59.95 -37.30
C ALA A 511 -15.67 60.13 -36.19
N VAL A 512 -16.17 59.04 -35.65
CA VAL A 512 -17.10 59.05 -34.49
C VAL A 512 -16.44 59.65 -33.26
N ALA A 513 -15.19 59.23 -32.92
CA ALA A 513 -14.43 59.78 -31.80
C ALA A 513 -14.20 61.30 -31.95
N ALA A 514 -13.87 61.75 -33.16
CA ALA A 514 -13.73 63.20 -33.47
C ALA A 514 -15.05 63.96 -33.29
N LEU A 515 -16.19 63.43 -33.77
CA LEU A 515 -17.50 63.99 -33.55
C LEU A 515 -17.89 64.10 -32.08
N LEU A 516 -17.60 63.02 -31.28
CA LEU A 516 -17.87 63.01 -29.85
C LEU A 516 -17.01 64.04 -29.10
N THR A 517 -15.73 64.18 -29.46
CA THR A 517 -14.85 65.21 -28.86
C THR A 517 -15.30 66.60 -29.16
N VAL A 518 -15.68 66.90 -30.42
CA VAL A 518 -16.26 68.19 -30.80
C VAL A 518 -17.55 68.43 -30.03
N GLY A 519 -18.44 67.43 -29.94
CA GLY A 519 -19.68 67.51 -29.18
C GLY A 519 -19.44 67.82 -27.69
N ALA A 520 -18.46 67.18 -27.09
CA ALA A 520 -18.07 67.39 -25.67
C ALA A 520 -17.54 68.87 -25.50
N ILE A 521 -16.68 69.34 -26.40
CA ILE A 521 -16.17 70.71 -26.36
C ILE A 521 -17.34 71.71 -26.48
N CYS A 522 -18.25 71.49 -27.41
CA CYS A 522 -19.45 72.35 -27.59
C CYS A 522 -20.31 72.33 -26.30
N LEU A 523 -20.50 71.18 -25.67
CA LEU A 523 -21.26 71.08 -24.43
C LEU A 523 -20.59 71.85 -23.30
N ILE A 524 -19.27 71.73 -23.15
CA ILE A 524 -18.49 72.45 -22.13
C ILE A 524 -18.61 73.94 -22.36
N VAL A 525 -18.45 74.46 -23.62
CA VAL A 525 -18.61 75.86 -23.95
C VAL A 525 -20.04 76.34 -23.66
N TRP A 526 -21.06 75.56 -23.98
CA TRP A 526 -22.43 75.85 -23.64
C TRP A 526 -22.70 75.96 -22.16
N LEU A 527 -22.17 74.96 -21.34
CA LEU A 527 -22.27 74.96 -19.87
C LEU A 527 -21.57 76.23 -19.29
N VAL A 528 -20.37 76.58 -19.76
CA VAL A 528 -19.64 77.76 -19.30
C VAL A 528 -20.43 79.04 -19.60
N ARG A 529 -21.03 79.13 -20.80
CA ARG A 529 -21.91 80.25 -21.15
C ARG A 529 -23.14 80.29 -20.24
N LEU A 530 -23.76 79.21 -19.95
CA LEU A 530 -24.94 79.09 -19.06
C LEU A 530 -24.63 79.53 -17.65
N ILE A 531 -23.48 79.07 -17.10
CA ILE A 531 -22.99 79.44 -15.75
C ILE A 531 -22.67 80.96 -15.73
N SER A 532 -22.03 81.48 -16.79
CA SER A 532 -21.70 82.90 -16.90
C SER A 532 -22.96 83.77 -16.94
N ARG A 533 -24.01 83.33 -17.66
CA ARG A 533 -25.33 84.03 -17.69
C ARG A 533 -25.96 84.01 -16.28
N ARG A 534 -26.01 82.88 -15.59
CA ARG A 534 -26.54 82.79 -14.22
C ARG A 534 -25.74 83.61 -13.19
N ARG A 535 -24.43 83.73 -13.39
CA ARG A 535 -23.59 84.59 -12.55
C ARG A 535 -23.86 86.07 -12.82
N LYS A 536 -24.12 86.49 -14.11
CA LYS A 536 -24.50 87.86 -14.47
C LYS A 536 -25.85 88.24 -13.91
N GLU A 537 -26.87 87.35 -14.04
CA GLU A 537 -28.21 87.53 -13.44
C GLU A 537 -28.18 87.68 -11.93
N ARG A 538 -27.35 86.88 -11.25
CA ARG A 538 -27.15 86.99 -9.77
C ARG A 538 -26.44 88.28 -9.38
N ARG A 539 -25.50 88.77 -10.18
CA ARG A 539 -24.85 90.09 -9.95
C ARG A 539 -25.78 91.25 -10.20
N GLU A 540 -26.62 91.18 -11.19
CA GLU A 540 -27.64 92.19 -11.49
C GLU A 540 -28.75 92.24 -10.42
N ALA A 541 -29.19 91.05 -9.94
CA ALA A 541 -30.14 90.99 -8.86
C ALA A 541 -29.54 91.48 -7.51
N ALA A 542 -28.28 91.26 -7.27
CA ALA A 542 -27.59 91.77 -6.06
C ALA A 542 -27.37 93.32 -6.15
N SER A 543 -27.14 93.88 -7.37
CA SER A 543 -27.02 95.34 -7.55
C SER A 543 -28.36 96.09 -7.51
N ALA A 544 -29.48 95.43 -7.81
CA ALA A 544 -30.82 95.98 -7.70
C ALA A 544 -31.32 96.07 -6.23
N GLY A 545 -30.93 95.13 -5.38
CA GLY A 545 -31.25 95.10 -3.94
C GLY A 545 -30.54 96.21 -3.13
N THR A 546 -29.41 96.77 -3.64
CA THR A 546 -28.64 97.82 -2.93
C THR A 546 -29.09 99.26 -3.28
N LYS A 547 -30.14 99.43 -4.05
CA LYS A 547 -30.74 100.74 -4.38
C LYS A 547 -32.08 101.04 -3.73
N GLN A 548 -32.48 100.24 -2.74
CA GLN A 548 -33.69 100.44 -1.95
C GLN A 548 -33.40 100.39 -0.41
N GLU A 549 -32.29 100.94 -0.03
CA GLU A 549 -32.07 101.46 1.34
C GLU A 549 -31.61 102.90 1.29
#